data_734aba3729bd65c273be0d38bb23f5eb
#
_entry.id   734aba3729bd65c273be0d38bb23f5eb
#
_cell.length_a   1.000
_cell.length_b   1.000
_cell.length_c   1.000
_cell.angle_alpha   90.00
_cell.angle_beta   90.00
_cell.angle_gamma   90.00
#
_symmetry.space_group_name_H-M   'P 1'
#
loop_
_entity.id
_entity.type
_entity.pdbx_description
1 polymer ?
#
loop_
_entity_poly.entity_id
_entity_poly.type
_entity_poly.pdbx_seq_one_letter_code
_entity_poly.pdbx_strand_id
1 'polypeptide(L)'
;MNKYRRQFLKFLLLFSFALSFKVYPQVLNGNKVKFKYGVASGDPTNTHVILWTKLMLDIETSIKVEWEISNDRSFKSLIAFGISVTDYKSDYTVKVDAKIPTRFNGKKVYYRFKVGNSISDIGITSTLPKENPEKFNIAFCSCSNYPAGYFNAYGEMAKNEDIDL
;
A
#
# COMPACT_ATOMS: atom_id res chain seq x y z
N MET A 1 -37.49 11.72 -43.08
CA MET A 1 -36.20 11.87 -42.36
C MET A 1 -35.07 11.47 -43.29
N ASN A 2 -34.16 12.38 -43.61
CA ASN A 2 -33.18 12.26 -44.70
C ASN A 2 -32.20 11.09 -44.41
N LYS A 3 -31.95 10.22 -45.38
CA LYS A 3 -31.12 9.01 -45.33
C LYS A 3 -29.70 9.31 -44.78
N TYR A 4 -29.14 10.46 -45.13
CA TYR A 4 -27.82 10.91 -44.66
C TYR A 4 -27.80 11.29 -43.18
N ARG A 5 -28.88 11.86 -42.65
CA ARG A 5 -29.01 12.19 -41.22
C ARG A 5 -29.08 10.93 -40.34
N ARG A 6 -29.70 9.88 -40.86
CA ARG A 6 -29.82 8.59 -40.19
C ARG A 6 -28.47 7.81 -40.18
N GLN A 7 -27.69 7.93 -41.26
CA GLN A 7 -26.34 7.37 -41.31
C GLN A 7 -25.36 8.12 -40.39
N PHE A 8 -25.46 9.47 -40.36
CA PHE A 8 -24.62 10.29 -39.45
C PHE A 8 -24.91 9.99 -37.98
N LEU A 9 -26.17 9.83 -37.59
CA LEU A 9 -26.52 9.45 -36.20
C LEU A 9 -26.04 8.04 -35.83
N LYS A 10 -26.04 7.09 -36.75
CA LYS A 10 -25.49 5.76 -36.55
C LYS A 10 -23.95 5.80 -36.39
N PHE A 11 -23.30 6.66 -37.16
CA PHE A 11 -21.83 6.86 -37.07
C PHE A 11 -21.45 7.54 -35.75
N LEU A 12 -22.25 8.52 -35.28
CA LEU A 12 -22.06 9.19 -34.00
C LEU A 12 -22.21 8.22 -32.81
N LEU A 13 -23.20 7.32 -32.86
CA LEU A 13 -23.43 6.27 -31.85
C LEU A 13 -22.29 5.22 -31.82
N LEU A 14 -21.74 4.86 -32.96
CA LEU A 14 -20.61 3.95 -33.05
C LEU A 14 -19.33 4.61 -32.56
N PHE A 15 -19.15 5.91 -32.79
CA PHE A 15 -17.98 6.67 -32.34
C PHE A 15 -17.98 6.91 -30.83
N SER A 16 -19.16 7.14 -30.23
CA SER A 16 -19.28 7.26 -28.76
C SER A 16 -19.02 5.95 -28.01
N PHE A 17 -19.25 4.80 -28.65
CA PHE A 17 -18.93 3.49 -28.07
C PHE A 17 -17.42 3.18 -28.12
N ALA A 18 -16.72 3.73 -29.12
CA ALA A 18 -15.26 3.53 -29.28
C ALA A 18 -14.42 4.35 -28.28
N LEU A 19 -14.98 5.38 -27.62
CA LEU A 19 -14.27 6.23 -26.64
C LEU A 19 -14.33 5.70 -25.21
N SER A 20 -14.99 4.59 -24.97
CA SER A 20 -15.07 3.95 -23.65
C SER A 20 -13.99 2.89 -23.46
N PHE A 21 -12.77 3.07 -23.99
CA PHE A 21 -11.64 2.25 -23.60
C PHE A 21 -11.29 2.59 -22.16
N LYS A 22 -11.83 1.81 -21.21
CA LYS A 22 -11.25 1.73 -19.87
C LYS A 22 -9.81 1.26 -20.05
N VAL A 23 -8.87 2.15 -19.87
CA VAL A 23 -7.46 1.76 -19.76
C VAL A 23 -7.37 0.88 -18.51
N TYR A 24 -7.42 -0.42 -18.71
CA TYR A 24 -7.15 -1.37 -17.65
C TYR A 24 -5.67 -1.25 -17.32
N PRO A 25 -5.29 -1.07 -16.05
CA PRO A 25 -3.89 -1.10 -15.66
C PRO A 25 -3.29 -2.42 -16.14
N GLN A 26 -2.21 -2.32 -16.91
CA GLN A 26 -1.51 -3.52 -17.40
C GLN A 26 -1.08 -4.36 -16.21
N VAL A 27 -1.36 -5.67 -16.26
CA VAL A 27 -0.74 -6.63 -15.34
C VAL A 27 0.72 -6.74 -15.76
N LEU A 28 1.57 -5.94 -15.14
CA LEU A 28 3.01 -6.05 -15.38
C LEU A 28 3.49 -7.39 -14.82
N ASN A 29 4.30 -8.10 -15.61
CA ASN A 29 5.12 -9.18 -15.07
C ASN A 29 5.96 -8.59 -13.93
N GLY A 30 5.77 -9.08 -12.70
CA GLY A 30 6.34 -8.55 -11.47
C GLY A 30 7.86 -8.37 -11.45
N ASN A 31 8.58 -8.94 -12.42
CA ASN A 31 10.04 -8.85 -12.54
C ASN A 31 10.59 -7.43 -12.79
N LYS A 32 9.72 -6.45 -13.12
CA LYS A 32 10.12 -5.05 -13.34
C LYS A 32 9.83 -4.14 -12.14
N VAL A 33 9.12 -4.63 -11.13
CA VAL A 33 8.73 -3.86 -9.94
C VAL A 33 9.64 -4.20 -8.78
N LYS A 34 10.18 -3.18 -8.10
CA LYS A 34 11.01 -3.36 -6.91
C LYS A 34 10.46 -2.51 -5.76
N PHE A 35 10.42 -3.09 -4.57
CA PHE A 35 10.07 -2.41 -3.30
C PHE A 35 11.35 -1.91 -2.60
N LYS A 36 12.13 -1.06 -3.28
CA LYS A 36 13.47 -0.63 -2.82
C LYS A 36 13.42 0.29 -1.59
N TYR A 37 12.29 0.94 -1.37
CA TYR A 37 12.13 1.94 -0.31
C TYR A 37 11.56 1.36 0.99
N GLY A 38 11.41 0.03 1.06
CA GLY A 38 10.86 -0.65 2.22
C GLY A 38 9.35 -0.44 2.38
N VAL A 39 8.89 -0.67 3.59
CA VAL A 39 7.49 -0.49 4.00
C VAL A 39 7.43 0.30 5.30
N ALA A 40 6.35 1.04 5.51
CA ALA A 40 6.12 1.78 6.74
C ALA A 40 4.64 1.69 7.14
N SER A 41 4.37 1.86 8.42
CA SER A 41 3.01 2.01 8.94
C SER A 41 2.95 3.14 9.96
N GLY A 42 1.76 3.69 10.18
CA GLY A 42 1.58 4.78 11.12
C GLY A 42 0.13 5.16 11.31
N ASP A 43 -0.10 6.21 12.09
CA ASP A 43 -1.42 6.77 12.37
C ASP A 43 -2.45 5.71 12.82
N PRO A 44 -2.12 4.89 13.83
CA PRO A 44 -3.01 3.83 14.27
C PRO A 44 -4.24 4.40 14.99
N THR A 45 -5.39 3.87 14.69
CA THR A 45 -6.60 4.00 15.48
C THR A 45 -6.94 2.65 16.15
N ASN A 46 -8.09 2.54 16.82
CA ASN A 46 -8.53 1.25 17.38
C ASN A 46 -8.83 0.20 16.28
N THR A 47 -9.10 0.61 15.05
CA THR A 47 -9.55 -0.29 13.98
C THR A 47 -8.82 -0.13 12.66
N HIS A 48 -7.99 0.88 12.51
CA HIS A 48 -7.29 1.18 11.25
C HIS A 48 -5.82 1.50 11.50
N VAL A 49 -5.02 1.32 10.47
CA VAL A 49 -3.62 1.74 10.42
C VAL A 49 -3.28 2.12 8.98
N ILE A 50 -2.50 3.17 8.82
CA ILE A 50 -1.97 3.55 7.51
C ILE A 50 -0.78 2.64 7.19
N LEU A 51 -0.85 1.96 6.03
CA LEU A 51 0.26 1.21 5.46
C LEU A 51 0.83 1.98 4.27
N TRP A 52 2.14 1.99 4.16
CA TRP A 52 2.85 2.72 3.11
C TRP A 52 3.95 1.88 2.47
N THR A 53 4.13 2.08 1.16
CA THR A 53 5.31 1.67 0.41
C THR A 53 5.49 2.56 -0.82
N LYS A 54 6.65 2.47 -1.48
CA LYS A 54 6.91 3.10 -2.77
C LYS A 54 7.54 2.07 -3.70
N LEU A 55 7.04 2.02 -4.93
CA LEU A 55 7.57 1.17 -5.98
C LEU A 55 8.67 1.88 -6.75
N MET A 56 9.63 1.12 -7.24
CA MET A 56 10.60 1.57 -8.22
C MET A 56 10.26 0.93 -9.57
N LEU A 57 10.06 1.77 -10.57
CA LEU A 57 9.66 1.42 -11.93
C LEU A 57 10.32 2.34 -12.93
N ASP A 58 10.63 1.78 -14.10
CA ASP A 58 11.25 2.50 -15.22
C ASP A 58 10.25 2.84 -16.34
N ILE A 59 8.94 2.67 -16.09
CA ILE A 59 7.89 2.90 -17.09
C ILE A 59 6.72 3.69 -16.50
N GLU A 60 6.18 4.62 -17.28
CA GLU A 60 5.00 5.41 -16.90
C GLU A 60 3.70 4.65 -17.13
N THR A 61 3.20 3.98 -16.10
CA THR A 61 1.93 3.26 -16.16
C THR A 61 1.26 3.20 -14.80
N SER A 62 -0.05 2.99 -14.78
CA SER A 62 -0.77 2.70 -13.55
C SER A 62 -0.61 1.24 -13.15
N ILE A 63 -0.40 0.99 -11.87
CA ILE A 63 -0.10 -0.34 -11.31
C ILE A 63 -1.07 -0.67 -10.19
N LYS A 64 -1.58 -1.90 -10.23
CA LYS A 64 -2.30 -2.49 -9.10
C LYS A 64 -1.30 -3.09 -8.13
N VAL A 65 -1.41 -2.70 -6.88
CA VAL A 65 -0.59 -3.19 -5.77
C VAL A 65 -1.52 -3.89 -4.78
N GLU A 66 -1.31 -5.15 -4.59
CA GLU A 66 -1.98 -5.92 -3.55
C GLU A 66 -1.33 -5.63 -2.21
N TRP A 67 -2.12 -5.55 -1.14
CA TRP A 67 -1.64 -5.49 0.21
C TRP A 67 -2.31 -6.56 1.06
N GLU A 68 -1.56 -7.13 1.98
CA GLU A 68 -1.98 -8.24 2.82
C GLU A 68 -1.58 -7.96 4.26
N ILE A 69 -2.47 -8.28 5.21
CA ILE A 69 -2.21 -8.29 6.64
C ILE A 69 -2.49 -9.69 7.17
N SER A 70 -1.59 -10.19 8.01
CA SER A 70 -1.68 -11.52 8.62
C SER A 70 -1.37 -11.45 10.12
N ASN A 71 -1.89 -12.39 10.87
CA ASN A 71 -1.50 -12.60 12.27
C ASN A 71 -0.24 -13.44 12.44
N ASP A 72 0.33 -13.93 11.33
CA ASP A 72 1.58 -14.69 11.31
C ASP A 72 2.51 -14.26 10.18
N ARG A 73 3.82 -14.41 10.37
CA ARG A 73 4.84 -14.04 9.37
C ARG A 73 4.81 -14.87 8.09
N SER A 74 4.17 -16.02 8.10
CA SER A 74 4.11 -16.90 6.92
C SER A 74 2.97 -16.52 5.97
N PHE A 75 2.08 -15.61 6.36
CA PHE A 75 0.90 -15.19 5.61
C PHE A 75 -0.02 -16.35 5.19
N LYS A 76 -0.07 -17.40 6.00
CA LYS A 76 -0.98 -18.55 5.79
C LYS A 76 -2.44 -18.17 6.11
N SER A 77 -2.63 -17.22 7.04
CA SER A 77 -3.96 -16.78 7.46
C SER A 77 -4.06 -15.26 7.36
N LEU A 78 -4.61 -14.76 6.27
CA LEU A 78 -4.85 -13.34 6.10
C LEU A 78 -6.03 -12.88 6.96
N ILE A 79 -5.84 -11.73 7.62
CA ILE A 79 -6.88 -11.08 8.43
C ILE A 79 -7.49 -9.85 7.75
N ALA A 80 -6.74 -9.25 6.83
CA ALA A 80 -7.21 -8.20 5.94
C ALA A 80 -6.35 -8.20 4.65
N PHE A 81 -6.94 -7.77 3.55
CA PHE A 81 -6.25 -7.62 2.27
C PHE A 81 -7.02 -6.69 1.34
N GLY A 82 -6.36 -6.23 0.30
CA GLY A 82 -7.00 -5.42 -0.72
C GLY A 82 -6.07 -5.04 -1.85
N ILE A 83 -6.53 -4.14 -2.71
CA ILE A 83 -5.80 -3.63 -3.86
C ILE A 83 -5.81 -2.11 -3.81
N SER A 84 -4.66 -1.51 -4.02
CA SER A 84 -4.49 -0.08 -4.28
C SER A 84 -3.95 0.12 -5.69
N VAL A 85 -4.20 1.29 -6.27
CA VAL A 85 -3.65 1.67 -7.58
C VAL A 85 -2.74 2.86 -7.38
N THR A 86 -1.58 2.82 -8.01
CA THR A 86 -0.61 3.92 -8.01
C THR A 86 -0.09 4.16 -9.42
N ASP A 87 0.46 5.34 -9.67
CA ASP A 87 1.03 5.72 -10.96
C ASP A 87 2.21 6.71 -10.79
N TYR A 88 2.77 7.16 -11.91
CA TYR A 88 3.89 8.12 -11.92
C TYR A 88 3.52 9.48 -11.33
N LYS A 89 2.25 9.91 -11.37
CA LYS A 89 1.80 11.20 -10.80
C LYS A 89 1.86 11.21 -9.28
N SER A 90 1.68 10.04 -8.67
CA SER A 90 1.84 9.82 -7.23
C SER A 90 3.24 9.32 -6.86
N ASP A 91 4.22 9.42 -7.80
CA ASP A 91 5.58 8.94 -7.62
C ASP A 91 5.62 7.47 -7.18
N TYR A 92 4.67 6.67 -7.69
CA TYR A 92 4.47 5.26 -7.35
C TYR A 92 4.36 4.98 -5.85
N THR A 93 3.96 5.96 -5.08
CA THR A 93 3.66 5.82 -3.67
C THR A 93 2.32 5.11 -3.48
N VAL A 94 2.27 4.18 -2.55
CA VAL A 94 1.06 3.47 -2.11
C VAL A 94 0.79 3.84 -0.67
N LYS A 95 -0.41 4.32 -0.40
CA LYS A 95 -0.90 4.63 0.94
C LYS A 95 -2.27 3.98 1.10
N VAL A 96 -2.42 3.14 2.11
CA VAL A 96 -3.63 2.38 2.37
C VAL A 96 -4.09 2.64 3.79
N ASP A 97 -5.33 3.07 3.95
CA ASP A 97 -6.02 3.07 5.26
C ASP A 97 -6.61 1.67 5.48
N ALA A 98 -5.85 0.82 6.15
CA ALA A 98 -6.15 -0.59 6.30
C ALA A 98 -6.98 -0.85 7.55
N LYS A 99 -8.19 -1.39 7.37
CA LYS A 99 -9.04 -1.82 8.48
C LYS A 99 -8.59 -3.16 9.03
N ILE A 100 -8.37 -3.23 10.34
CA ILE A 100 -8.00 -4.45 11.07
C ILE A 100 -9.20 -4.88 11.94
N PRO A 101 -9.62 -6.16 11.88
CA PRO A 101 -10.71 -6.66 12.71
C PRO A 101 -10.43 -6.46 14.21
N THR A 102 -11.45 -6.06 14.96
CA THR A 102 -11.34 -5.66 16.39
C THR A 102 -10.78 -6.73 17.31
N ARG A 103 -10.87 -8.02 16.94
CA ARG A 103 -10.24 -9.12 17.69
C ARG A 103 -8.71 -9.07 17.71
N PHE A 104 -8.12 -8.22 16.87
CA PHE A 104 -6.67 -8.00 16.79
C PHE A 104 -6.25 -6.63 17.34
N ASN A 105 -7.15 -5.86 17.97
CA ASN A 105 -6.81 -4.56 18.54
C ASN A 105 -5.65 -4.67 19.54
N GLY A 106 -4.66 -3.79 19.40
CA GLY A 106 -3.46 -3.76 20.22
C GLY A 106 -2.53 -4.97 20.04
N LYS A 107 -2.81 -5.85 19.07
CA LYS A 107 -1.94 -7.00 18.78
C LYS A 107 -1.02 -6.70 17.61
N LYS A 108 0.22 -7.18 17.71
CA LYS A 108 1.16 -7.14 16.58
C LYS A 108 0.61 -7.97 15.43
N VAL A 109 0.60 -7.39 14.23
CA VAL A 109 0.24 -8.03 12.97
C VAL A 109 1.31 -7.75 11.92
N TYR A 110 1.39 -8.60 10.91
CA TYR A 110 2.37 -8.52 9.84
C TYR A 110 1.70 -8.04 8.57
N TYR A 111 2.38 -7.20 7.80
CA TYR A 111 1.86 -6.74 6.51
C TYR A 111 2.92 -6.75 5.43
N ARG A 112 2.48 -6.84 4.18
CA ARG A 112 3.33 -6.77 2.98
C ARG A 112 2.54 -6.26 1.79
N PHE A 113 3.28 -5.87 0.76
CA PHE A 113 2.74 -5.47 -0.54
C PHE A 113 3.22 -6.43 -1.62
N LYS A 114 2.42 -6.57 -2.69
CA LYS A 114 2.71 -7.47 -3.81
C LYS A 114 2.35 -6.84 -5.14
N VAL A 115 3.15 -7.10 -6.17
CA VAL A 115 2.84 -6.83 -7.57
C VAL A 115 3.28 -8.03 -8.39
N GLY A 116 2.35 -8.86 -8.82
CA GLY A 116 2.66 -10.14 -9.46
C GLY A 116 3.55 -11.00 -8.56
N ASN A 117 4.75 -11.33 -9.01
CA ASN A 117 5.72 -12.15 -8.26
C ASN A 117 6.64 -11.33 -7.33
N SER A 118 6.63 -10.00 -7.44
CA SER A 118 7.41 -9.14 -6.55
C SER A 118 6.70 -8.95 -5.22
N ILE A 119 7.40 -9.17 -4.13
CA ILE A 119 6.89 -9.06 -2.76
C ILE A 119 7.82 -8.09 -2.01
N SER A 120 7.23 -7.20 -1.20
CA SER A 120 7.97 -6.29 -0.32
C SER A 120 8.58 -7.03 0.88
N ASP A 121 9.42 -6.33 1.63
CA ASP A 121 9.72 -6.72 3.01
C ASP A 121 8.44 -6.83 3.83
N ILE A 122 8.53 -7.60 4.94
CA ILE A 122 7.44 -7.76 5.89
C ILE A 122 7.56 -6.65 6.94
N GLY A 123 6.55 -5.80 7.02
CA GLY A 123 6.40 -4.84 8.11
C GLY A 123 5.63 -5.43 9.29
N ILE A 124 5.85 -4.85 10.46
CA ILE A 124 5.10 -5.15 11.69
C ILE A 124 4.33 -3.89 12.06
N THR A 125 3.08 -4.04 12.47
CA THR A 125 2.24 -2.94 12.92
C THR A 125 1.24 -3.41 13.97
N SER A 126 0.54 -2.47 14.60
CA SER A 126 -0.61 -2.74 15.46
C SER A 126 -1.64 -1.61 15.35
N THR A 127 -2.89 -1.87 15.70
CA THR A 127 -3.85 -0.82 16.03
C THR A 127 -3.71 -0.43 17.50
N LEU A 128 -4.33 0.67 17.90
CA LEU A 128 -4.41 1.01 19.32
C LEU A 128 -5.18 -0.08 20.07
N PRO A 129 -4.83 -0.37 21.33
CA PRO A 129 -5.58 -1.29 22.17
C PRO A 129 -6.99 -0.75 22.43
N LYS A 130 -7.94 -1.64 22.74
CA LYS A 130 -9.33 -1.26 23.03
C LYS A 130 -9.45 -0.52 24.36
N GLU A 131 -8.63 -0.89 25.33
CA GLU A 131 -8.58 -0.32 26.68
C GLU A 131 -7.26 0.41 26.89
N ASN A 132 -7.22 1.33 27.85
CA ASN A 132 -5.97 2.02 28.17
C ASN A 132 -4.93 1.00 28.66
N PRO A 133 -3.78 0.89 28.01
CA PRO A 133 -2.73 0.00 28.47
C PRO A 133 -2.10 0.55 29.76
N GLU A 134 -1.70 -0.34 30.67
CA GLU A 134 -0.94 0.06 31.87
C GLU A 134 0.43 0.65 31.54
N LYS A 135 0.99 0.26 30.39
CA LYS A 135 2.30 0.70 29.91
C LYS A 135 2.24 0.93 28.41
N PHE A 136 2.86 2.02 27.95
CA PHE A 136 3.00 2.34 26.54
C PHE A 136 4.40 2.89 26.29
N ASN A 137 5.20 2.20 25.47
CA ASN A 137 6.58 2.54 25.20
C ASN A 137 6.68 3.33 23.88
N ILE A 138 7.16 4.55 23.95
CA ILE A 138 7.38 5.41 22.80
C ILE A 138 8.87 5.59 22.58
N ALA A 139 9.33 5.41 21.35
CA ALA A 139 10.67 5.78 20.94
C ALA A 139 10.59 6.94 19.94
N PHE A 140 11.46 7.93 20.10
CA PHE A 140 11.57 9.02 19.16
C PHE A 140 13.01 9.42 18.93
N CYS A 141 13.32 9.89 17.74
CA CYS A 141 14.60 10.51 17.43
C CYS A 141 14.40 11.73 16.52
N SER A 142 15.38 12.59 16.47
CA SER A 142 15.35 13.82 15.70
C SER A 142 16.67 14.09 15.00
N CYS A 143 16.73 15.16 14.21
CA CYS A 143 17.95 15.64 13.56
C CYS A 143 18.61 14.63 12.60
N SER A 144 17.81 13.84 11.91
CA SER A 144 18.31 12.92 10.88
C SER A 144 18.71 13.69 9.62
N ASN A 145 19.97 13.54 9.20
CA ASN A 145 20.47 14.14 7.99
C ASN A 145 20.84 13.07 6.97
N TYR A 146 20.04 12.90 5.93
CA TYR A 146 20.25 11.86 4.93
C TYR A 146 21.65 11.87 4.29
N PRO A 147 22.24 13.01 3.90
CA PRO A 147 23.58 13.03 3.30
C PRO A 147 24.72 12.78 4.27
N ALA A 148 24.51 12.83 5.59
CA ALA A 148 25.59 12.90 6.59
C ALA A 148 25.48 11.86 7.70
N GLY A 149 24.79 10.74 7.51
CA GLY A 149 24.64 9.75 8.59
C GLY A 149 24.25 8.35 8.12
N TYR A 150 24.35 7.41 9.05
CA TYR A 150 24.05 5.97 8.81
C TYR A 150 22.71 5.52 9.41
N PHE A 151 21.89 6.43 9.94
CA PHE A 151 20.59 6.11 10.56
C PHE A 151 20.64 5.02 11.64
N ASN A 152 21.74 4.92 12.39
CA ASN A 152 21.93 3.90 13.42
C ASN A 152 20.82 3.92 14.48
N ALA A 153 20.34 5.10 14.87
CA ALA A 153 19.23 5.25 15.81
C ALA A 153 17.96 4.54 15.34
N TYR A 154 17.59 4.70 14.07
CA TYR A 154 16.44 3.99 13.50
C TYR A 154 16.68 2.48 13.45
N GLY A 155 17.92 2.05 13.17
CA GLY A 155 18.29 0.64 13.19
C GLY A 155 18.16 0.01 14.58
N GLU A 156 18.51 0.74 15.63
CA GLU A 156 18.34 0.27 17.01
C GLU A 156 16.87 0.27 17.44
N MET A 157 16.09 1.30 17.07
CA MET A 157 14.65 1.30 17.30
C MET A 157 13.96 0.10 16.64
N ALA A 158 14.32 -0.20 15.39
CA ALA A 158 13.72 -1.30 14.64
C ALA A 158 14.04 -2.70 15.23
N LYS A 159 15.07 -2.84 16.03
CA LYS A 159 15.42 -4.09 16.73
C LYS A 159 14.70 -4.27 18.06
N ASN A 160 14.17 -3.18 18.61
CA ASN A 160 13.52 -3.23 19.91
C ASN A 160 12.04 -3.58 19.75
N GLU A 161 11.69 -4.80 20.13
CA GLU A 161 10.32 -5.32 20.02
C GLU A 161 9.36 -4.77 21.10
N ASP A 162 9.87 -4.05 22.10
CA ASP A 162 9.07 -3.49 23.20
C ASP A 162 8.54 -2.08 22.89
N ILE A 163 8.85 -1.52 21.72
CA ILE A 163 8.36 -0.23 21.28
C ILE A 163 6.95 -0.39 20.69
N ASP A 164 6.02 0.42 21.18
CA ASP A 164 4.62 0.45 20.71
C ASP A 164 4.43 1.53 19.63
N LEU A 165 5.21 2.65 19.70
CA LEU A 165 5.15 3.77 18.75
C LEU A 165 6.51 4.46 18.62
#